data_896879adae77fe9b7f92b975df611664
#
_entry.id   896879adae77fe9b7f92b975df611664
#
_cell.length_a   1.000
_cell.length_b   1.000
_cell.length_c   1.000
_cell.angle_alpha   90.00
_cell.angle_beta   90.00
_cell.angle_gamma   90.00
#
_symmetry.space_group_name_H-M   'P 1'
#
loop_
_entity.id
_entity.type
_entity.pdbx_description
1 polymer ?
#
loop_
_entity_poly.entity_id
_entity_poly.type
_entity_poly.pdbx_seq_one_letter_code
_entity_poly.pdbx_strand_id
1 'polypeptide(L)'
;IFALYISPHPESAGKFINFYEASQCPSLVHLCGTDVFGRDVLTRIFFGYRFSLMMGIVVLSLVVPVGVVLGLIAGYYRDSWLDTVIMRITDIFVAVPPLILALAVCSVLTPGIFHAMMAVSLMWWPWYTRMVYGVASSLKGEFFVQAAEVTGASRTHILFREILPNCIAPIFTKMSLDMGWVILIGASLSFVGLGAQPPTADLGSMVADGSKYLPDQWWIAVFPAFAIMLVVLAFNLLGDGIRDMLGAEGHLKI
;
A
#
# COMPACT_ATOMS: atom_id res chain seq x y z
N ILE A 1 -6.22 14.63 7.10
CA ILE A 1 -6.46 15.66 8.14
C ILE A 1 -6.63 17.03 7.48
N PHE A 2 -5.77 17.42 6.53
CA PHE A 2 -5.79 18.75 5.89
C PHE A 2 -6.82 18.91 4.77
N ALA A 3 -7.45 17.84 4.28
CA ALA A 3 -8.42 17.90 3.16
C ALA A 3 -9.56 18.92 3.42
N LEU A 4 -10.03 19.03 4.64
CA LEU A 4 -11.10 19.94 5.04
C LEU A 4 -10.71 21.42 4.92
N TYR A 5 -9.42 21.75 5.07
CA TYR A 5 -8.90 23.12 5.01
C TYR A 5 -8.44 23.52 3.60
N ILE A 6 -8.09 22.55 2.78
CA ILE A 6 -7.53 22.77 1.42
C ILE A 6 -8.63 22.68 0.36
N SER A 7 -9.72 21.93 0.64
CA SER A 7 -10.79 21.71 -0.33
C SER A 7 -11.60 22.98 -0.59
N PRO A 8 -11.86 23.34 -1.86
CA PRO A 8 -12.65 24.52 -2.21
C PRO A 8 -14.11 24.43 -1.74
N HIS A 9 -14.71 23.23 -1.78
CA HIS A 9 -16.12 22.96 -1.48
C HIS A 9 -16.26 21.80 -0.50
N PRO A 10 -15.95 21.99 0.82
CA PRO A 10 -15.92 20.90 1.81
C PRO A 10 -17.24 20.12 1.96
N GLU A 11 -18.37 20.74 1.64
CA GLU A 11 -19.71 20.13 1.62
C GLU A 11 -19.80 18.95 0.62
N SER A 12 -19.05 19.01 -0.48
CA SER A 12 -19.04 17.99 -1.54
C SER A 12 -18.37 16.67 -1.12
N ALA A 13 -17.77 16.61 0.07
CA ALA A 13 -17.05 15.43 0.55
C ALA A 13 -17.94 14.21 0.85
N GLY A 14 -19.22 14.43 1.14
CA GLY A 14 -20.12 13.39 1.64
C GLY A 14 -21.46 13.30 0.90
N LYS A 15 -22.55 13.43 1.66
CA LYS A 15 -23.92 13.25 1.18
C LYS A 15 -24.50 14.45 0.43
N PHE A 16 -23.73 15.49 0.19
CA PHE A 16 -24.16 16.68 -0.53
C PHE A 16 -24.63 16.30 -1.94
N ILE A 17 -25.77 16.87 -2.36
CA ILE A 17 -26.35 16.71 -3.70
C ILE A 17 -26.89 18.07 -4.14
N ASN A 18 -26.44 18.52 -5.32
CA ASN A 18 -26.91 19.74 -5.96
C ASN A 18 -27.11 19.49 -7.46
N PHE A 19 -28.26 19.02 -7.84
CA PHE A 19 -28.55 18.72 -9.25
C PHE A 19 -28.49 19.94 -10.19
N TYR A 20 -28.56 21.18 -9.69
CA TYR A 20 -28.39 22.38 -10.52
C TYR A 20 -26.95 22.53 -11.03
N GLU A 21 -25.99 21.98 -10.31
CA GLU A 21 -24.56 21.99 -10.67
C GLU A 21 -24.08 20.61 -11.18
N ALA A 22 -25.01 19.70 -11.49
CA ALA A 22 -24.66 18.37 -11.93
C ALA A 22 -23.93 18.40 -13.29
N SER A 23 -22.87 17.61 -13.40
CA SER A 23 -22.11 17.38 -14.64
C SER A 23 -21.55 18.64 -15.30
N GLN A 24 -21.20 19.65 -14.53
CA GLN A 24 -20.56 20.86 -15.06
C GLN A 24 -19.12 20.58 -15.46
N CYS A 25 -18.75 21.09 -16.65
CA CYS A 25 -17.36 21.03 -17.12
C CYS A 25 -16.39 21.77 -16.18
N PRO A 26 -15.10 21.45 -16.23
CA PRO A 26 -14.06 22.21 -15.50
C PRO A 26 -14.18 23.71 -15.76
N SER A 27 -14.18 24.49 -14.67
CA SER A 27 -14.37 25.94 -14.68
C SER A 27 -13.55 26.60 -13.57
N LEU A 28 -13.55 27.94 -13.50
CA LEU A 28 -12.87 28.65 -12.41
C LEU A 28 -13.54 28.43 -11.04
N VAL A 29 -14.80 28.04 -11.00
CA VAL A 29 -15.52 27.71 -9.75
C VAL A 29 -15.24 26.25 -9.37
N HIS A 30 -15.32 25.34 -10.33
CA HIS A 30 -15.05 23.91 -10.18
C HIS A 30 -13.87 23.51 -11.06
N LEU A 31 -12.66 23.59 -10.55
CA LEU A 31 -11.42 23.38 -11.32
C LEU A 31 -11.37 22.03 -12.04
N CYS A 32 -11.92 20.99 -11.42
CA CYS A 32 -12.03 19.64 -12.01
C CYS A 32 -13.45 19.30 -12.42
N GLY A 33 -14.36 20.29 -12.50
CA GLY A 33 -15.76 20.08 -12.79
C GLY A 33 -16.53 19.44 -11.64
N THR A 34 -17.80 19.09 -11.90
CA THR A 34 -18.67 18.42 -10.94
C THR A 34 -19.07 17.04 -11.42
N ASP A 35 -19.45 16.16 -10.49
CA ASP A 35 -19.98 14.85 -10.79
C ASP A 35 -21.50 14.90 -11.11
N VAL A 36 -22.10 13.75 -11.38
CA VAL A 36 -23.53 13.62 -11.71
C VAL A 36 -24.48 14.02 -10.57
N PHE A 37 -23.98 14.19 -9.38
CA PHE A 37 -24.71 14.64 -8.21
C PHE A 37 -24.44 16.12 -7.88
N GLY A 38 -23.67 16.83 -8.72
CA GLY A 38 -23.27 18.22 -8.52
C GLY A 38 -22.21 18.41 -7.43
N ARG A 39 -21.44 17.35 -7.08
CA ARG A 39 -20.35 17.44 -6.10
C ARG A 39 -19.05 17.80 -6.80
N ASP A 40 -18.28 18.70 -6.19
CA ASP A 40 -16.99 19.15 -6.72
C ASP A 40 -15.97 17.99 -6.77
N VAL A 41 -15.45 17.68 -7.97
CA VAL A 41 -14.54 16.55 -8.20
C VAL A 41 -13.21 16.76 -7.50
N LEU A 42 -12.64 18.00 -7.51
CA LEU A 42 -11.37 18.30 -6.85
C LEU A 42 -11.45 18.08 -5.34
N THR A 43 -12.49 18.59 -4.71
CA THR A 43 -12.76 18.35 -3.28
C THR A 43 -12.82 16.85 -2.97
N ARG A 44 -13.55 16.09 -3.76
CA ARG A 44 -13.67 14.64 -3.58
C ARG A 44 -12.34 13.92 -3.77
N ILE A 45 -11.47 14.38 -4.66
CA ILE A 45 -10.10 13.85 -4.80
C ILE A 45 -9.30 14.06 -3.51
N PHE A 46 -9.33 15.26 -2.90
CA PHE A 46 -8.64 15.51 -1.63
C PHE A 46 -9.13 14.60 -0.50
N PHE A 47 -10.43 14.35 -0.42
CA PHE A 47 -10.98 13.41 0.55
C PHE A 47 -10.66 11.96 0.20
N GLY A 48 -10.63 11.61 -1.08
CA GLY A 48 -10.23 10.29 -1.58
C GLY A 48 -8.80 9.92 -1.22
N TYR A 49 -7.86 10.86 -1.29
CA TYR A 49 -6.48 10.65 -0.84
C TYR A 49 -6.39 10.22 0.63
N ARG A 50 -7.26 10.71 1.49
CA ARG A 50 -7.30 10.30 2.90
C ARG A 50 -7.47 8.79 3.04
N PHE A 51 -8.40 8.20 2.28
CA PHE A 51 -8.66 6.77 2.32
C PHE A 51 -7.54 5.97 1.67
N SER A 52 -7.02 6.42 0.54
CA SER A 52 -5.88 5.79 -0.13
C SER A 52 -4.64 5.75 0.77
N LEU A 53 -4.28 6.85 1.42
CA LEU A 53 -3.16 6.92 2.35
C LEU A 53 -3.41 6.08 3.60
N MET A 54 -4.62 6.11 4.16
CA MET A 54 -4.98 5.29 5.32
C MET A 54 -4.86 3.81 4.98
N MET A 55 -5.31 3.39 3.80
CA MET A 55 -5.17 2.02 3.32
C MET A 55 -3.70 1.59 3.27
N GLY A 56 -2.83 2.38 2.65
CA GLY A 56 -1.40 2.10 2.58
C GLY A 56 -0.77 1.98 3.97
N ILE A 57 -1.01 2.95 4.86
CA ILE A 57 -0.46 2.95 6.23
C ILE A 57 -0.96 1.74 7.02
N VAL A 58 -2.26 1.47 7.03
CA VAL A 58 -2.84 0.35 7.80
C VAL A 58 -2.31 -0.99 7.28
N VAL A 59 -2.36 -1.21 5.97
CA VAL A 59 -1.88 -2.46 5.36
C VAL A 59 -0.40 -2.67 5.69
N LEU A 60 0.46 -1.69 5.43
CA LEU A 60 1.90 -1.84 5.69
C LEU A 60 2.21 -2.01 7.18
N SER A 61 1.50 -1.33 8.07
CA SER A 61 1.68 -1.50 9.52
C SER A 61 1.33 -2.91 10.02
N LEU A 62 0.47 -3.63 9.31
CA LEU A 62 0.12 -5.01 9.61
C LEU A 62 1.08 -6.02 8.97
N VAL A 63 1.40 -5.83 7.68
CA VAL A 63 2.13 -6.85 6.91
C VAL A 63 3.63 -6.82 7.17
N VAL A 64 4.20 -5.63 7.40
CA VAL A 64 5.66 -5.49 7.58
C VAL A 64 6.14 -6.21 8.83
N PRO A 65 5.58 -5.99 10.04
CA PRO A 65 6.02 -6.72 11.22
C PRO A 65 5.89 -8.24 11.08
N VAL A 66 4.77 -8.71 10.54
CA VAL A 66 4.52 -10.14 10.34
C VAL A 66 5.55 -10.73 9.36
N GLY A 67 5.69 -10.12 8.18
CA GLY A 67 6.62 -10.61 7.17
C GLY A 67 8.08 -10.55 7.61
N VAL A 68 8.48 -9.48 8.31
CA VAL A 68 9.84 -9.32 8.85
C VAL A 68 10.15 -10.40 9.88
N VAL A 69 9.28 -10.63 10.86
CA VAL A 69 9.50 -11.64 11.90
C VAL A 69 9.59 -13.05 11.30
N LEU A 70 8.67 -13.39 10.39
CA LEU A 70 8.69 -14.70 9.72
C LEU A 70 9.94 -14.86 8.85
N GLY A 71 10.34 -13.81 8.12
CA GLY A 71 11.54 -13.83 7.28
C GLY A 71 12.84 -13.96 8.09
N LEU A 72 12.94 -13.25 9.23
CA LEU A 72 14.08 -13.38 10.16
C LEU A 72 14.18 -14.81 10.70
N ILE A 73 13.07 -15.38 11.18
CA ILE A 73 13.05 -16.73 11.73
C ILE A 73 13.45 -17.74 10.67
N ALA A 74 12.80 -17.71 9.49
CA ALA A 74 13.09 -18.65 8.42
C ALA A 74 14.55 -18.52 7.93
N GLY A 75 15.06 -17.28 7.76
CA GLY A 75 16.41 -17.02 7.29
C GLY A 75 17.50 -17.47 8.28
N TYR A 76 17.31 -17.22 9.57
CA TYR A 76 18.25 -17.66 10.60
C TYR A 76 18.25 -19.19 10.80
N TYR A 77 17.05 -19.82 10.77
CA TYR A 77 16.90 -21.27 10.86
C TYR A 77 16.91 -21.96 9.48
N ARG A 78 17.61 -21.37 8.51
CA ARG A 78 17.73 -21.94 7.16
C ARG A 78 18.09 -23.42 7.20
N ASP A 79 17.50 -24.19 6.28
CA ASP A 79 17.63 -25.65 6.14
C ASP A 79 17.00 -26.47 7.28
N SER A 80 16.19 -25.82 8.15
CA SER A 80 15.40 -26.48 9.17
C SER A 80 13.96 -26.73 8.73
N TRP A 81 13.21 -27.47 9.54
CA TRP A 81 11.77 -27.67 9.33
C TRP A 81 10.97 -26.34 9.44
N LEU A 82 11.42 -25.42 10.32
CA LEU A 82 10.79 -24.07 10.46
C LEU A 82 10.90 -23.27 9.17
N ASP A 83 12.09 -23.23 8.58
CA ASP A 83 12.33 -22.63 7.28
C ASP A 83 11.41 -23.25 6.22
N THR A 84 11.41 -24.58 6.14
CA THR A 84 10.60 -25.30 5.15
C THR A 84 9.13 -24.96 5.28
N VAL A 85 8.57 -24.95 6.48
CA VAL A 85 7.13 -24.65 6.69
C VAL A 85 6.80 -23.21 6.34
N ILE A 86 7.58 -22.23 6.88
CA ILE A 86 7.33 -20.81 6.65
C ILE A 86 7.44 -20.49 5.15
N MET A 87 8.49 -20.98 4.49
CA MET A 87 8.69 -20.67 3.08
C MET A 87 7.69 -21.38 2.17
N ARG A 88 7.23 -22.60 2.49
CA ARG A 88 6.14 -23.26 1.73
C ARG A 88 4.82 -22.52 1.82
N ILE A 89 4.46 -22.04 3.01
CA ILE A 89 3.25 -21.21 3.16
C ILE A 89 3.43 -19.90 2.36
N THR A 90 4.59 -19.25 2.48
CA THR A 90 4.93 -18.05 1.71
C THR A 90 4.80 -18.28 0.21
N ASP A 91 5.32 -19.40 -0.30
CA ASP A 91 5.29 -19.75 -1.72
C ASP A 91 3.87 -19.95 -2.24
N ILE A 92 2.99 -20.58 -1.46
CA ILE A 92 1.56 -20.74 -1.80
C ILE A 92 0.89 -19.37 -2.04
N PHE A 93 1.12 -18.42 -1.13
CA PHE A 93 0.52 -17.08 -1.28
C PHE A 93 1.12 -16.30 -2.46
N VAL A 94 2.45 -16.39 -2.68
CA VAL A 94 3.12 -15.68 -3.78
C VAL A 94 2.76 -16.27 -5.15
N ALA A 95 2.41 -17.57 -5.22
CA ALA A 95 2.00 -18.20 -6.47
C ALA A 95 0.66 -17.66 -7.02
N VAL A 96 -0.19 -17.09 -6.18
CA VAL A 96 -1.47 -16.50 -6.60
C VAL A 96 -1.27 -15.03 -6.95
N PRO A 97 -1.72 -14.56 -8.13
CA PRO A 97 -1.67 -13.14 -8.46
C PRO A 97 -2.39 -12.29 -7.39
N PRO A 98 -1.74 -11.23 -6.86
CA PRO A 98 -2.23 -10.48 -5.72
C PRO A 98 -3.68 -9.99 -5.88
N LEU A 99 -4.01 -9.36 -7.00
CA LEU A 99 -5.34 -8.82 -7.23
C LEU A 99 -6.43 -9.92 -7.23
N ILE A 100 -6.11 -11.10 -7.79
CA ILE A 100 -7.06 -12.23 -7.83
C ILE A 100 -7.36 -12.72 -6.43
N LEU A 101 -6.34 -12.87 -5.57
CA LEU A 101 -6.52 -13.31 -4.20
C LEU A 101 -7.32 -12.26 -3.39
N ALA A 102 -7.03 -10.97 -3.57
CA ALA A 102 -7.79 -9.91 -2.91
C ALA A 102 -9.26 -9.90 -3.33
N LEU A 103 -9.54 -10.05 -4.63
CA LEU A 103 -10.91 -10.14 -5.16
C LEU A 103 -11.64 -11.36 -4.60
N ALA A 104 -10.99 -12.54 -4.55
CA ALA A 104 -11.56 -13.75 -3.99
C ALA A 104 -11.93 -13.59 -2.50
N VAL A 105 -11.05 -12.98 -1.70
CA VAL A 105 -11.32 -12.70 -0.28
C VAL A 105 -12.46 -11.70 -0.12
N CYS A 106 -12.41 -10.58 -0.87
CA CYS A 106 -13.45 -9.55 -0.79
C CYS A 106 -14.81 -10.02 -1.31
N SER A 107 -14.88 -10.99 -2.23
CA SER A 107 -16.15 -11.52 -2.75
C SER A 107 -16.93 -12.32 -1.69
N VAL A 108 -16.24 -12.87 -0.70
CA VAL A 108 -16.86 -13.59 0.42
C VAL A 108 -17.27 -12.64 1.55
N LEU A 109 -16.60 -11.51 1.66
CA LEU A 109 -16.85 -10.50 2.67
C LEU A 109 -17.83 -9.44 2.14
N THR A 110 -18.46 -8.70 3.06
CA THR A 110 -19.26 -7.54 2.65
C THR A 110 -18.37 -6.43 2.10
N PRO A 111 -18.78 -5.72 1.01
CA PRO A 111 -18.01 -4.62 0.47
C PRO A 111 -17.71 -3.54 1.52
N GLY A 112 -16.46 -3.07 1.56
CA GLY A 112 -16.05 -2.05 2.51
C GLY A 112 -14.54 -1.86 2.61
N ILE A 113 -14.12 -0.65 2.97
CA ILE A 113 -12.70 -0.28 3.08
C ILE A 113 -11.94 -1.23 4.02
N PHE A 114 -12.52 -1.55 5.18
CA PHE A 114 -11.87 -2.41 6.17
C PHE A 114 -11.62 -3.83 5.62
N HIS A 115 -12.60 -4.42 4.95
CA HIS A 115 -12.45 -5.74 4.34
C HIS A 115 -11.43 -5.73 3.19
N ALA A 116 -11.39 -4.66 2.39
CA ALA A 116 -10.37 -4.47 1.37
C ALA A 116 -8.96 -4.37 1.99
N MET A 117 -8.79 -3.63 3.10
CA MET A 117 -7.52 -3.56 3.82
C MET A 117 -7.09 -4.93 4.36
N MET A 118 -8.01 -5.70 4.94
CA MET A 118 -7.72 -7.06 5.43
C MET A 118 -7.32 -7.99 4.29
N ALA A 119 -8.05 -7.95 3.17
CA ALA A 119 -7.76 -8.78 2.00
C ALA A 119 -6.36 -8.48 1.45
N VAL A 120 -6.00 -7.19 1.30
CA VAL A 120 -4.66 -6.80 0.83
C VAL A 120 -3.59 -7.17 1.86
N SER A 121 -3.86 -7.02 3.15
CA SER A 121 -2.90 -7.41 4.20
C SER A 121 -2.61 -8.92 4.17
N LEU A 122 -3.64 -9.74 3.98
CA LEU A 122 -3.49 -11.20 3.92
C LEU A 122 -2.56 -11.65 2.79
N MET A 123 -2.55 -10.94 1.67
CA MET A 123 -1.76 -11.33 0.49
C MET A 123 -0.40 -10.64 0.41
N TRP A 124 -0.11 -9.57 1.17
CA TRP A 124 1.10 -8.75 0.99
C TRP A 124 2.28 -9.15 1.90
N TRP A 125 2.03 -9.75 3.08
CA TRP A 125 3.07 -10.16 4.03
C TRP A 125 4.13 -11.13 3.45
N PRO A 126 3.82 -12.04 2.49
CA PRO A 126 4.79 -13.01 2.00
C PRO A 126 5.98 -12.36 1.25
N TRP A 127 5.73 -11.21 0.62
CA TRP A 127 6.78 -10.47 -0.08
C TRP A 127 7.84 -9.91 0.88
N TYR A 128 7.43 -9.49 2.08
CA TYR A 128 8.35 -9.09 3.15
C TYR A 128 9.08 -10.28 3.74
N THR A 129 8.38 -11.37 3.99
CA THR A 129 8.99 -12.63 4.45
C THR A 129 10.10 -13.08 3.51
N ARG A 130 9.84 -13.13 2.21
CA ARG A 130 10.82 -13.58 1.20
C ARG A 130 12.03 -12.65 1.10
N MET A 131 11.79 -11.34 1.14
CA MET A 131 12.87 -10.35 1.09
C MET A 131 13.77 -10.46 2.33
N VAL A 132 13.18 -10.47 3.53
CA VAL A 132 13.94 -10.55 4.79
C VAL A 132 14.62 -11.90 4.96
N TYR A 133 13.98 -12.99 4.52
CA TYR A 133 14.61 -14.33 4.44
C TYR A 133 15.92 -14.29 3.66
N GLY A 134 15.90 -13.66 2.47
CA GLY A 134 17.11 -13.55 1.63
C GLY A 134 18.25 -12.83 2.35
N VAL A 135 17.98 -11.70 2.98
CA VAL A 135 18.98 -10.93 3.72
C VAL A 135 19.44 -11.68 4.98
N ALA A 136 18.50 -12.18 5.79
CA ALA A 136 18.83 -12.88 7.04
C ALA A 136 19.64 -14.16 6.80
N SER A 137 19.32 -14.91 5.74
CA SER A 137 20.04 -16.14 5.39
C SER A 137 21.47 -15.87 4.90
N SER A 138 21.72 -14.74 4.23
CA SER A 138 23.08 -14.33 3.86
C SER A 138 23.90 -13.89 5.07
N LEU A 139 23.28 -13.14 5.99
CA LEU A 139 23.97 -12.63 7.18
C LEU A 139 24.29 -13.70 8.23
N LYS A 140 23.58 -14.82 8.26
CA LYS A 140 23.83 -15.92 9.21
C LYS A 140 25.28 -16.42 9.18
N GLY A 141 25.92 -16.41 8.00
CA GLY A 141 27.31 -16.84 7.83
C GLY A 141 28.36 -15.79 8.15
N GLU A 142 27.97 -14.56 8.45
CA GLU A 142 28.89 -13.45 8.67
C GLU A 142 29.59 -13.55 10.03
N PHE A 143 30.84 -13.06 10.09
CA PHE A 143 31.68 -13.14 11.29
C PHE A 143 31.08 -12.52 12.53
N PHE A 144 30.33 -11.42 12.41
CA PHE A 144 29.70 -10.77 13.56
C PHE A 144 28.59 -11.63 14.17
N VAL A 145 27.83 -12.37 13.36
CA VAL A 145 26.80 -13.30 13.84
C VAL A 145 27.46 -14.49 14.54
N GLN A 146 28.51 -15.07 13.91
CA GLN A 146 29.27 -16.17 14.51
C GLN A 146 29.94 -15.76 15.84
N ALA A 147 30.51 -14.56 15.90
CA ALA A 147 31.07 -14.02 17.14
C ALA A 147 30.01 -13.87 18.24
N ALA A 148 28.81 -13.39 17.92
CA ALA A 148 27.71 -13.31 18.85
C ALA A 148 27.28 -14.71 19.36
N GLU A 149 27.25 -15.72 18.50
CA GLU A 149 26.97 -17.11 18.87
C GLU A 149 28.02 -17.68 19.83
N VAL A 150 29.31 -17.51 19.52
CA VAL A 150 30.43 -17.98 20.35
C VAL A 150 30.47 -17.31 21.72
N THR A 151 30.10 -16.02 21.80
CA THR A 151 29.99 -15.27 23.08
C THR A 151 28.74 -15.64 23.89
N GLY A 152 27.89 -16.54 23.38
CA GLY A 152 26.71 -17.03 24.10
C GLY A 152 25.49 -16.11 24.02
N ALA A 153 25.42 -15.24 23.04
CA ALA A 153 24.24 -14.39 22.82
C ALA A 153 22.99 -15.25 22.56
N SER A 154 21.85 -14.82 23.13
CA SER A 154 20.58 -15.51 22.89
C SER A 154 20.14 -15.38 21.43
N ARG A 155 19.38 -16.35 20.93
CA ARG A 155 18.87 -16.35 19.55
C ARG A 155 18.00 -15.11 19.25
N THR A 156 17.21 -14.66 20.20
CA THR A 156 16.43 -13.43 20.11
C THR A 156 17.33 -12.19 20.00
N HIS A 157 18.43 -12.15 20.72
CA HIS A 157 19.41 -11.09 20.61
C HIS A 157 20.02 -11.04 19.19
N ILE A 158 20.45 -12.18 18.68
CA ILE A 158 21.04 -12.30 17.34
C ILE A 158 20.02 -11.83 16.28
N LEU A 159 18.77 -12.31 16.33
CA LEU A 159 17.74 -11.94 15.36
C LEU A 159 17.43 -10.45 15.35
N PHE A 160 17.21 -9.85 16.54
CA PHE A 160 16.71 -8.48 16.63
C PHE A 160 17.78 -7.41 16.79
N ARG A 161 18.99 -7.75 17.28
CA ARG A 161 20.07 -6.79 17.47
C ARG A 161 21.22 -6.90 16.48
N GLU A 162 21.42 -8.09 15.90
CA GLU A 162 22.52 -8.30 14.95
C GLU A 162 21.99 -8.33 13.50
N ILE A 163 20.94 -9.12 13.21
CA ILE A 163 20.44 -9.32 11.84
C ILE A 163 19.44 -8.24 11.44
N LEU A 164 18.41 -7.98 12.26
CA LEU A 164 17.35 -7.02 11.91
C LEU A 164 17.85 -5.63 11.54
N PRO A 165 18.82 -5.01 12.25
CA PRO A 165 19.31 -3.69 11.87
C PRO A 165 19.85 -3.62 10.43
N ASN A 166 20.46 -4.71 9.96
CA ASN A 166 20.96 -4.81 8.59
C ASN A 166 19.84 -5.03 7.54
N CYS A 167 18.65 -5.42 7.99
CA CYS A 167 17.46 -5.54 7.13
C CYS A 167 16.66 -4.23 7.02
N ILE A 168 16.94 -3.22 7.86
CA ILE A 168 16.12 -2.00 7.95
C ILE A 168 16.13 -1.21 6.64
N ALA A 169 17.30 -1.00 6.01
CA ALA A 169 17.40 -0.25 4.77
C ALA A 169 16.55 -0.86 3.64
N PRO A 170 16.68 -2.15 3.29
CA PRO A 170 15.81 -2.76 2.29
C PRO A 170 14.33 -2.79 2.69
N ILE A 171 13.98 -2.90 3.99
CA ILE A 171 12.60 -2.85 4.46
C ILE A 171 12.00 -1.47 4.17
N PHE A 172 12.65 -0.37 4.55
CA PHE A 172 12.13 0.99 4.33
C PHE A 172 12.01 1.33 2.85
N THR A 173 13.00 0.95 2.03
CA THR A 173 12.93 1.12 0.57
C THR A 173 11.71 0.40 0.00
N LYS A 174 11.53 -0.88 0.38
CA LYS A 174 10.37 -1.66 -0.08
C LYS A 174 9.04 -1.07 0.43
N MET A 175 8.96 -0.64 1.68
CA MET A 175 7.75 -0.01 2.23
C MET A 175 7.31 1.21 1.41
N SER A 176 8.25 2.06 1.01
CA SER A 176 7.94 3.25 0.23
C SER A 176 7.39 2.89 -1.16
N LEU A 177 7.99 1.92 -1.84
CA LEU A 177 7.51 1.43 -3.14
C LEU A 177 6.16 0.72 -3.00
N ASP A 178 6.00 -0.12 -1.98
CA ASP A 178 4.77 -0.87 -1.74
C ASP A 178 3.60 0.04 -1.34
N MET A 179 3.85 1.22 -0.79
CA MET A 179 2.80 2.20 -0.52
C MET A 179 2.02 2.53 -1.80
N GLY A 180 2.73 2.78 -2.91
CA GLY A 180 2.11 3.02 -4.22
C GLY A 180 1.33 1.80 -4.73
N TRP A 181 1.91 0.61 -4.61
CA TRP A 181 1.26 -0.64 -5.03
C TRP A 181 0.00 -0.96 -4.24
N VAL A 182 0.02 -0.82 -2.92
CA VAL A 182 -1.13 -1.04 -2.04
C VAL A 182 -2.26 -0.07 -2.38
N ILE A 183 -1.94 1.22 -2.63
CA ILE A 183 -2.93 2.21 -3.06
C ILE A 183 -3.55 1.82 -4.41
N LEU A 184 -2.74 1.36 -5.37
CA LEU A 184 -3.22 0.95 -6.69
C LEU A 184 -4.14 -0.28 -6.61
N ILE A 185 -3.77 -1.31 -5.82
CA ILE A 185 -4.61 -2.50 -5.60
C ILE A 185 -5.91 -2.09 -4.89
N GLY A 186 -5.84 -1.22 -3.87
CA GLY A 186 -7.02 -0.71 -3.18
C GLY A 186 -7.96 0.06 -4.10
N ALA A 187 -7.41 0.93 -4.94
CA ALA A 187 -8.19 1.64 -5.95
C ALA A 187 -8.84 0.66 -6.95
N SER A 188 -8.14 -0.42 -7.34
CA SER A 188 -8.69 -1.47 -8.21
C SER A 188 -9.83 -2.24 -7.55
N LEU A 189 -9.74 -2.56 -6.24
CA LEU A 189 -10.84 -3.18 -5.49
C LEU A 189 -12.04 -2.25 -5.38
N SER A 190 -11.81 -0.96 -5.12
CA SER A 190 -12.86 0.06 -5.08
C SER A 190 -13.50 0.28 -6.45
N PHE A 191 -12.73 0.23 -7.54
CA PHE A 191 -13.23 0.30 -8.92
C PHE A 191 -14.23 -0.82 -9.22
N VAL A 192 -13.98 -2.02 -8.71
CA VAL A 192 -14.90 -3.18 -8.87
C VAL A 192 -16.07 -3.14 -7.86
N GLY A 193 -16.11 -2.13 -6.97
CA GLY A 193 -17.19 -1.95 -5.98
C GLY A 193 -17.00 -2.71 -4.67
N LEU A 194 -15.81 -3.28 -4.41
CA LEU A 194 -15.49 -4.02 -3.19
C LEU A 194 -14.81 -3.17 -2.11
N GLY A 195 -14.45 -1.91 -2.44
CA GLY A 195 -13.83 -0.96 -1.53
C GLY A 195 -14.83 -0.06 -0.80
N ALA A 196 -14.54 1.25 -0.79
CA ALA A 196 -15.38 2.25 -0.15
C ALA A 196 -16.78 2.30 -0.78
N GLN A 197 -17.79 2.35 0.08
CA GLN A 197 -19.18 2.46 -0.36
C GLN A 197 -19.66 3.92 -0.38
N PRO A 198 -20.53 4.30 -1.34
CA PRO A 198 -21.14 5.62 -1.36
C PRO A 198 -21.80 5.95 -0.01
N PRO A 199 -21.77 7.22 0.44
CA PRO A 199 -21.36 8.43 -0.28
C PRO A 199 -19.86 8.78 -0.15
N THR A 200 -19.06 7.90 0.44
CA THR A 200 -17.63 8.12 0.72
C THR A 200 -16.87 8.47 -0.56
N ALA A 201 -16.07 9.54 -0.50
CA ALA A 201 -15.17 9.87 -1.60
C ALA A 201 -13.97 8.92 -1.57
N ASP A 202 -13.80 8.16 -2.63
CA ASP A 202 -12.67 7.23 -2.84
C ASP A 202 -12.26 7.27 -4.30
N LEU A 203 -10.95 7.32 -4.56
CA LEU A 203 -10.43 7.55 -5.91
C LEU A 203 -10.82 6.44 -6.88
N GLY A 204 -10.77 5.17 -6.44
CA GLY A 204 -11.10 4.03 -7.27
C GLY A 204 -12.60 3.99 -7.67
N SER A 205 -13.48 4.22 -6.70
CA SER A 205 -14.92 4.29 -6.96
C SER A 205 -15.30 5.50 -7.83
N MET A 206 -14.62 6.64 -7.66
CA MET A 206 -14.82 7.82 -8.51
C MET A 206 -14.45 7.54 -9.97
N VAL A 207 -13.36 6.81 -10.23
CA VAL A 207 -13.00 6.38 -11.59
C VAL A 207 -14.06 5.43 -12.15
N ALA A 208 -14.53 4.46 -11.35
CA ALA A 208 -15.56 3.52 -11.76
C ALA A 208 -16.87 4.20 -12.12
N ASP A 209 -17.32 5.14 -11.31
CA ASP A 209 -18.55 5.90 -11.55
C ASP A 209 -18.41 6.81 -12.78
N GLY A 210 -17.29 7.54 -12.88
CA GLY A 210 -17.02 8.43 -14.00
C GLY A 210 -16.85 7.70 -15.35
N SER A 211 -16.35 6.46 -15.34
CA SER A 211 -16.15 5.67 -16.55
C SER A 211 -17.44 5.40 -17.34
N LYS A 212 -18.59 5.41 -16.66
CA LYS A 212 -19.91 5.21 -17.24
C LYS A 212 -20.35 6.39 -18.12
N TYR A 213 -19.72 7.55 -17.99
CA TYR A 213 -20.07 8.81 -18.66
C TYR A 213 -19.03 9.23 -19.70
N LEU A 214 -18.10 8.34 -20.05
CA LEU A 214 -17.14 8.57 -21.14
C LEU A 214 -17.84 8.43 -22.51
N PRO A 215 -17.45 9.23 -23.52
CA PRO A 215 -16.43 10.28 -23.48
C PRO A 215 -16.96 11.66 -23.04
N ASP A 216 -18.29 11.85 -22.90
CA ASP A 216 -18.93 13.16 -22.79
C ASP A 216 -18.55 13.92 -21.50
N GLN A 217 -18.44 13.20 -20.36
CA GLN A 217 -18.09 13.76 -19.05
C GLN A 217 -16.76 13.19 -18.57
N TRP A 218 -15.75 13.24 -19.43
CA TRP A 218 -14.44 12.63 -19.22
C TRP A 218 -13.75 13.06 -17.90
N TRP A 219 -13.98 14.31 -17.44
CA TRP A 219 -13.33 14.86 -16.24
C TRP A 219 -13.67 14.09 -14.96
N ILE A 220 -14.87 13.48 -14.89
CA ILE A 220 -15.32 12.72 -13.71
C ILE A 220 -14.44 11.48 -13.48
N ALA A 221 -13.93 10.85 -14.54
CA ALA A 221 -13.03 9.69 -14.45
C ALA A 221 -11.56 10.07 -14.51
N VAL A 222 -11.18 10.98 -15.42
CA VAL A 222 -9.77 11.29 -15.73
C VAL A 222 -9.06 11.98 -14.58
N PHE A 223 -9.68 12.94 -13.89
CA PHE A 223 -9.02 13.62 -12.78
C PHE A 223 -8.77 12.71 -11.57
N PRO A 224 -9.70 11.85 -11.11
CA PRO A 224 -9.39 10.86 -10.07
C PRO A 224 -8.34 9.83 -10.51
N ALA A 225 -8.36 9.37 -11.77
CA ALA A 225 -7.34 8.48 -12.30
C ALA A 225 -5.94 9.13 -12.30
N PHE A 226 -5.86 10.39 -12.72
CA PHE A 226 -4.64 11.18 -12.65
C PHE A 226 -4.15 11.38 -11.21
N ALA A 227 -5.08 11.59 -10.27
CA ALA A 227 -4.78 11.69 -8.86
C ALA A 227 -4.16 10.38 -8.30
N ILE A 228 -4.68 9.21 -8.69
CA ILE A 228 -4.07 7.92 -8.34
C ILE A 228 -2.66 7.83 -8.91
N MET A 229 -2.48 8.17 -10.18
CA MET A 229 -1.16 8.16 -10.83
C MET A 229 -0.16 9.05 -10.09
N LEU A 230 -0.54 10.26 -9.71
CA LEU A 230 0.34 11.19 -9.00
C LEU A 230 0.78 10.66 -7.63
N VAL A 231 -0.12 10.10 -6.84
CA VAL A 231 0.24 9.57 -5.51
C VAL A 231 1.14 8.33 -5.63
N VAL A 232 0.88 7.45 -6.58
CA VAL A 232 1.73 6.28 -6.85
C VAL A 232 3.12 6.72 -7.30
N LEU A 233 3.20 7.69 -8.23
CA LEU A 233 4.46 8.26 -8.69
C LEU A 233 5.25 8.90 -7.54
N ALA A 234 4.58 9.68 -6.68
CA ALA A 234 5.22 10.32 -5.53
C ALA A 234 5.85 9.31 -4.57
N PHE A 235 5.16 8.20 -4.26
CA PHE A 235 5.71 7.15 -3.41
C PHE A 235 6.83 6.35 -4.08
N ASN A 236 6.77 6.12 -5.40
CA ASN A 236 7.86 5.49 -6.13
C ASN A 236 9.13 6.36 -6.11
N LEU A 237 9.01 7.66 -6.41
CA LEU A 237 10.13 8.60 -6.33
C LEU A 237 10.70 8.72 -4.90
N LEU A 238 9.83 8.71 -3.89
CA LEU A 238 10.25 8.69 -2.49
C LEU A 238 11.03 7.41 -2.17
N GLY A 239 10.56 6.26 -2.65
CA GLY A 239 11.22 4.96 -2.47
C GLY A 239 12.60 4.92 -3.11
N ASP A 240 12.73 5.43 -4.32
CA ASP A 240 14.02 5.54 -5.01
C ASP A 240 14.97 6.49 -4.26
N GLY A 241 14.48 7.64 -3.80
CA GLY A 241 15.27 8.57 -2.98
C GLY A 241 15.75 7.94 -1.66
N ILE A 242 14.89 7.18 -0.96
CA ILE A 242 15.29 6.44 0.26
C ILE A 242 16.34 5.39 -0.07
N ARG A 243 16.18 4.66 -1.17
CA ARG A 243 17.16 3.66 -1.63
C ARG A 243 18.52 4.28 -1.89
N ASP A 244 18.56 5.42 -2.58
CA ASP A 244 19.82 6.10 -2.91
C ASP A 244 20.51 6.62 -1.65
N MET A 245 19.78 7.19 -0.71
CA MET A 245 20.32 7.67 0.56
C MET A 245 20.90 6.53 1.41
N LEU A 246 20.15 5.44 1.58
CA LEU A 246 20.57 4.29 2.39
C LEU A 246 21.61 3.41 1.68
N GLY A 247 21.60 3.35 0.34
CA GLY A 247 22.58 2.64 -0.47
C GLY A 247 23.96 3.32 -0.50
N ALA A 248 24.00 4.64 -0.49
CA ALA A 248 25.25 5.41 -0.47
C ALA A 248 26.03 5.21 0.83
N GLU A 249 25.36 5.00 1.97
CA GLU A 249 26.02 4.71 3.25
C GLU A 249 26.68 3.32 3.30
N GLY A 250 26.18 2.36 2.49
CA GLY A 250 26.75 1.00 2.42
C GLY A 250 28.12 0.94 1.74
N HIS A 251 28.46 1.88 0.88
CA HIS A 251 29.77 1.95 0.20
C HIS A 251 30.86 2.69 0.97
N LEU A 252 30.53 3.34 2.07
CA LEU A 252 31.50 4.10 2.91
C LEU A 252 32.04 3.31 4.13
N LYS A 253 31.64 2.03 4.27
CA LYS A 253 32.07 1.16 5.39
C LYS A 253 32.91 -0.04 4.89
N ILE A 254 33.90 0.21 4.01
CA ILE A 254 34.96 -0.75 3.71
C ILE A 254 36.30 -0.16 4.14
#